data_8d3426db4c3a43ba2673b49726938ef1
#
_entry.id   8d3426db4c3a43ba2673b49726938ef1
#
_cell.length_a   1.000
_cell.length_b   1.000
_cell.length_c   1.000
_cell.angle_alpha   90.00
_cell.angle_beta   90.00
_cell.angle_gamma   90.00
#
_symmetry.space_group_name_H-M   'P 1'
#
loop_
_entity.id
_entity.type
_entity.pdbx_description
1 polymer ?
#
loop_
_entity_poly.entity_id
_entity_poly.type
_entity_poly.pdbx_seq_one_letter_code
_entity_poly.pdbx_strand_id
1 'polypeptide(L)'
;MKNKLYIINGPNLNLLGRREPEKYGKASLETVKSICQNRCEDYSLDLCFFQSNIEGELISEIHKATDDGCGVIINAGALTHTSIGILDALSMFFGPKIEIHITNVYARENFR
;
A
#
# COMPACT_ATOMS: atom_id res chain seq x y z
N MET A 1 -5.47 22.18 6.31
CA MET A 1 -5.74 21.29 5.14
C MET A 1 -4.90 20.04 5.24
N LYS A 2 -5.50 18.87 5.02
CA LYS A 2 -4.77 17.61 5.07
C LYS A 2 -3.95 17.45 3.79
N ASN A 3 -2.65 17.18 3.94
CA ASN A 3 -1.75 16.97 2.81
C ASN A 3 -0.90 15.70 2.94
N LYS A 4 -1.27 14.81 3.86
CA LYS A 4 -0.50 13.60 4.13
C LYS A 4 -1.06 12.43 3.32
N LEU A 5 -0.23 11.89 2.41
CA LEU A 5 -0.59 10.72 1.61
C LEU A 5 -0.02 9.47 2.28
N TYR A 6 -0.88 8.50 2.53
CA TYR A 6 -0.48 7.22 3.10
C TYR A 6 -0.31 6.20 1.97
N ILE A 7 0.89 5.63 1.87
CA ILE A 7 1.15 4.51 0.97
C ILE A 7 1.48 3.31 1.85
N ILE A 8 0.61 2.32 1.82
CA ILE A 8 0.63 1.18 2.75
C ILE A 8 0.92 -0.09 1.97
N ASN A 9 1.98 -0.80 2.36
CA ASN A 9 2.47 -1.99 1.68
C ASN A 9 2.38 -3.19 2.60
N GLY A 10 1.76 -4.25 2.12
CA GLY A 10 1.48 -5.46 2.90
C GLY A 10 2.59 -6.50 2.89
N PRO A 11 2.22 -7.74 3.27
CA PRO A 11 3.19 -8.81 3.46
C PRO A 11 4.04 -9.10 2.24
N ASN A 12 5.29 -9.40 2.50
CA ASN A 12 6.31 -9.82 1.53
C ASN A 12 6.82 -8.71 0.62
N LEU A 13 6.23 -7.51 0.67
CA LEU A 13 6.70 -6.40 -0.17
C LEU A 13 8.05 -5.87 0.28
N ASN A 14 8.46 -6.16 1.51
CA ASN A 14 9.81 -5.88 1.96
C ASN A 14 10.87 -6.66 1.18
N LEU A 15 10.48 -7.74 0.48
CA LEU A 15 11.38 -8.54 -0.34
C LEU A 15 11.24 -8.21 -1.84
N LEU A 16 10.61 -7.11 -2.17
CA LEU A 16 10.47 -6.68 -3.55
C LEU A 16 11.85 -6.58 -4.21
N GLY A 17 11.95 -7.09 -5.43
CA GLY A 17 13.21 -7.16 -6.17
C GLY A 17 13.97 -8.45 -5.96
N ARG A 18 13.63 -9.24 -4.94
CA ARG A 18 14.29 -10.52 -4.63
C ARG A 18 13.48 -11.73 -5.06
N ARG A 19 12.15 -11.57 -5.16
CA ARG A 19 11.21 -12.66 -5.46
C ARG A 19 10.75 -12.56 -6.90
N GLU A 20 10.98 -13.64 -7.67
CA GLU A 20 10.51 -13.75 -9.05
C GLU A 20 10.67 -12.44 -9.83
N PRO A 21 11.93 -11.97 -10.07
CA PRO A 21 12.15 -10.67 -10.74
C PRO A 21 11.49 -10.57 -12.10
N GLU A 22 11.29 -11.68 -12.79
CA GLU A 22 10.63 -11.71 -14.09
C GLU A 22 9.14 -11.36 -14.01
N LYS A 23 8.51 -11.53 -12.82
CA LYS A 23 7.10 -11.17 -12.61
C LYS A 23 6.94 -9.82 -11.92
N TYR A 24 7.78 -9.55 -10.92
CA TYR A 24 7.60 -8.41 -10.01
C TYR A 24 8.63 -7.31 -10.24
N GLY A 25 9.59 -7.53 -11.18
CA GLY A 25 10.66 -6.58 -11.43
C GLY A 25 11.79 -6.66 -10.43
N LYS A 26 12.83 -5.87 -10.65
CA LYS A 26 14.05 -5.88 -9.85
C LYS A 26 14.13 -4.72 -8.87
N ALA A 27 13.24 -3.74 -8.96
CA ALA A 27 13.26 -2.58 -8.07
C ALA A 27 12.93 -3.01 -6.64
N SER A 28 13.67 -2.47 -5.68
CA SER A 28 13.40 -2.71 -4.26
C SER A 28 12.29 -1.80 -3.78
N LEU A 29 11.74 -2.13 -2.60
CA LEU A 29 10.74 -1.26 -1.97
C LEU A 29 11.33 0.12 -1.65
N GLU A 30 12.61 0.20 -1.28
CA GLU A 30 13.30 1.48 -1.05
C GLU A 30 13.33 2.34 -2.32
N THR A 31 13.56 1.72 -3.48
CA THR A 31 13.51 2.43 -4.76
C THR A 31 12.12 3.00 -5.02
N VAL A 32 11.09 2.18 -4.77
CA VAL A 32 9.69 2.62 -4.91
C VAL A 32 9.39 3.79 -3.98
N LYS A 33 9.84 3.69 -2.73
CA LYS A 33 9.65 4.76 -1.75
C LYS A 33 10.28 6.07 -2.22
N SER A 34 11.50 6.00 -2.76
CA SER A 34 12.20 7.20 -3.25
C SER A 34 11.44 7.85 -4.40
N ILE A 35 10.93 7.07 -5.33
CA ILE A 35 10.13 7.57 -6.45
C ILE A 35 8.86 8.25 -5.93
N CYS A 36 8.18 7.61 -4.99
CA CYS A 36 6.96 8.16 -4.39
C CYS A 36 7.25 9.45 -3.63
N GLN A 37 8.37 9.51 -2.89
CA GLN A 37 8.77 10.69 -2.15
C GLN A 37 8.98 11.88 -3.09
N ASN A 38 9.69 11.66 -4.21
CA ASN A 38 9.94 12.70 -5.18
C ASN A 38 8.63 13.20 -5.81
N ARG A 39 7.72 12.29 -6.13
CA ARG A 39 6.42 12.68 -6.70
C ARG A 39 5.57 13.45 -5.71
N CYS A 40 5.59 13.06 -4.44
CA CYS A 40 4.86 13.78 -3.41
C CYS A 40 5.38 15.21 -3.23
N GLU A 41 6.69 15.39 -3.32
CA GLU A 41 7.29 16.72 -3.23
C GLU A 41 6.80 17.63 -4.35
N ASP A 42 6.66 17.08 -5.57
CA ASP A 42 6.16 17.86 -6.72
C ASP A 42 4.75 18.41 -6.48
N TYR A 43 3.95 17.74 -5.63
CA TYR A 43 2.57 18.13 -5.34
C TYR A 43 2.38 18.70 -3.95
N SER A 44 3.47 18.98 -3.25
CA SER A 44 3.45 19.49 -1.87
C SER A 44 2.70 18.56 -0.91
N LEU A 45 2.88 17.26 -1.11
CA LEU A 45 2.30 16.23 -0.24
C LEU A 45 3.37 15.67 0.70
N ASP A 46 2.99 15.45 1.95
CA ASP A 46 3.81 14.69 2.90
C ASP A 46 3.53 13.21 2.67
N LEU A 47 4.60 12.43 2.57
CA LEU A 47 4.47 10.99 2.37
C LEU A 47 4.61 10.23 3.68
N CYS A 48 3.63 9.37 3.96
CA CYS A 48 3.73 8.34 4.98
C CYS A 48 3.82 6.99 4.29
N PHE A 49 5.04 6.46 4.17
CA PHE A 49 5.29 5.20 3.48
C PHE A 49 5.52 4.10 4.50
N PHE A 50 4.67 3.09 4.50
CA PHE A 50 4.66 2.05 5.53
C PHE A 50 4.63 0.68 4.89
N GLN A 51 5.31 -0.28 5.50
CA GLN A 51 5.26 -1.68 5.09
C GLN A 51 5.23 -2.56 6.34
N SER A 52 4.41 -3.59 6.32
CA SER A 52 4.39 -4.58 7.39
C SER A 52 3.91 -5.92 6.87
N ASN A 53 4.40 -6.98 7.51
CA ASN A 53 3.92 -8.33 7.29
C ASN A 53 2.77 -8.68 8.25
N ILE A 54 2.41 -7.77 9.14
CA ILE A 54 1.45 -8.00 10.21
C ILE A 54 0.16 -7.26 9.90
N GLU A 55 -0.93 -8.01 9.73
CA GLU A 55 -2.24 -7.46 9.37
C GLU A 55 -2.69 -6.35 10.32
N GLY A 56 -2.54 -6.56 11.62
CA GLY A 56 -2.97 -5.56 12.61
C GLY A 56 -2.22 -4.24 12.50
N GLU A 57 -0.95 -4.29 12.12
CA GLU A 57 -0.17 -3.07 11.90
C GLU A 57 -0.66 -2.29 10.69
N LEU A 58 -1.06 -3.00 9.63
CA LEU A 58 -1.62 -2.37 8.45
C LEU A 58 -2.95 -1.69 8.77
N ILE A 59 -3.79 -2.37 9.55
CA ILE A 59 -5.07 -1.82 10.00
C ILE A 59 -4.83 -0.55 10.83
N SER A 60 -3.88 -0.58 11.76
CA SER A 60 -3.55 0.58 12.59
C SER A 60 -3.05 1.75 11.76
N GLU A 61 -2.31 1.48 10.70
CA GLU A 61 -1.84 2.54 9.80
C GLU A 61 -3.01 3.17 9.04
N ILE A 62 -3.99 2.37 8.62
CA ILE A 62 -5.21 2.88 7.99
C ILE A 62 -5.97 3.78 8.98
N HIS A 63 -6.00 3.42 10.26
CA HIS A 63 -6.62 4.26 11.28
C HIS A 63 -5.95 5.63 11.38
N LYS A 64 -4.61 5.67 11.29
CA LYS A 64 -3.89 6.95 11.28
C LYS A 64 -4.28 7.79 10.06
N ALA A 65 -4.40 7.15 8.90
CA ALA A 65 -4.82 7.83 7.69
C ALA A 65 -6.23 8.42 7.84
N THR A 66 -7.11 7.71 8.54
CA THR A 66 -8.47 8.19 8.80
C THR A 66 -8.45 9.51 9.58
N ASP A 67 -7.47 9.68 10.48
CA ASP A 67 -7.37 10.88 11.28
C ASP A 67 -6.75 12.06 10.52
N ASP A 68 -5.67 11.83 9.75
CA ASP A 68 -4.90 12.95 9.21
C ASP A 68 -4.52 12.81 7.73
N GLY A 69 -4.96 11.75 7.06
CA GLY A 69 -4.58 11.52 5.67
C GLY A 69 -5.48 12.21 4.67
N CYS A 70 -4.89 12.65 3.56
CA CYS A 70 -5.65 13.17 2.43
C CYS A 70 -5.96 12.10 1.40
N GLY A 71 -5.29 10.96 1.45
CA GLY A 71 -5.51 9.84 0.55
C GLY A 71 -4.77 8.60 1.01
N VAL A 72 -5.19 7.45 0.51
CA VAL A 72 -4.55 6.16 0.80
C VAL A 72 -4.32 5.41 -0.50
N ILE A 73 -3.08 4.94 -0.68
CA ILE A 73 -2.72 3.99 -1.73
C ILE A 73 -2.28 2.73 -1.00
N ILE A 74 -2.90 1.60 -1.31
CA ILE A 74 -2.60 0.35 -0.60
C ILE A 74 -2.32 -0.79 -1.57
N ASN A 75 -1.24 -1.52 -1.26
CA ASN A 75 -0.96 -2.82 -1.86
C ASN A 75 -0.93 -3.83 -0.71
N ALA A 76 -2.05 -4.47 -0.47
CA ALA A 76 -2.20 -5.38 0.67
C ALA A 76 -1.54 -6.75 0.44
N GLY A 77 -0.97 -6.99 -0.75
CA GLY A 77 -0.37 -8.28 -1.07
C GLY A 77 -1.42 -9.39 -1.02
N ALA A 78 -1.06 -10.51 -0.43
CA ALA A 78 -1.98 -11.65 -0.31
C ALA A 78 -3.20 -11.33 0.57
N LEU A 79 -3.10 -10.37 1.47
CA LEU A 79 -4.22 -9.98 2.33
C LEU A 79 -5.36 -9.33 1.56
N THR A 80 -5.13 -8.91 0.32
CA THR A 80 -6.19 -8.43 -0.58
C THR A 80 -7.35 -9.41 -0.66
N HIS A 81 -7.06 -10.71 -0.62
CA HIS A 81 -8.06 -11.76 -0.83
C HIS A 81 -8.60 -12.36 0.48
N THR A 82 -7.99 -12.05 1.62
CA THR A 82 -8.31 -12.72 2.87
C THR A 82 -8.66 -11.78 4.02
N SER A 83 -8.24 -10.51 3.96
CA SER A 83 -8.44 -9.63 5.10
C SER A 83 -9.72 -8.82 5.01
N ILE A 84 -10.72 -9.29 5.71
CA ILE A 84 -11.95 -8.52 5.93
C ILE A 84 -11.65 -7.32 6.83
N GLY A 85 -10.71 -7.47 7.76
CA GLY A 85 -10.32 -6.39 8.67
C GLY A 85 -9.73 -5.18 7.96
N ILE A 86 -8.87 -5.41 6.96
CA ILE A 86 -8.32 -4.31 6.16
C ILE A 86 -9.43 -3.64 5.35
N LEU A 87 -10.29 -4.42 4.72
CA LEU A 87 -11.41 -3.87 3.94
C LEU A 87 -12.31 -3.01 4.83
N ASP A 88 -12.60 -3.50 6.03
CA ASP A 88 -13.45 -2.80 6.98
C ASP A 88 -12.79 -1.47 7.42
N ALA A 89 -11.50 -1.49 7.71
CA ALA A 89 -10.75 -0.28 8.07
C ALA A 89 -10.77 0.74 6.93
N LEU A 90 -10.56 0.29 5.69
CA LEU A 90 -10.59 1.17 4.52
C LEU A 90 -11.96 1.82 4.32
N SER A 91 -13.03 1.12 4.67
CA SER A 91 -14.38 1.67 4.55
C SER A 91 -14.63 2.87 5.46
N MET A 92 -13.82 3.03 6.49
CA MET A 92 -13.92 4.16 7.42
C MET A 92 -13.15 5.40 6.93
N PHE A 93 -12.30 5.23 5.93
CA PHE A 93 -11.57 6.35 5.34
C PHE A 93 -12.41 6.94 4.22
N PHE A 94 -12.78 8.22 4.33
CA PHE A 94 -13.69 8.85 3.39
C PHE A 94 -13.01 9.61 2.25
N GLY A 95 -11.68 9.70 2.26
CA GLY A 95 -10.95 10.33 1.17
C GLY A 95 -10.71 9.38 -0.01
N PRO A 96 -9.94 9.83 -1.02
CA PRO A 96 -9.55 8.98 -2.13
C PRO A 96 -8.72 7.79 -1.65
N LYS A 97 -9.05 6.61 -2.12
CA LYS A 97 -8.30 5.40 -1.79
C LYS A 97 -8.17 4.55 -3.04
N ILE A 98 -6.94 4.08 -3.27
CA ILE A 98 -6.58 3.31 -4.46
C ILE A 98 -5.90 2.03 -4.01
N GLU A 99 -6.40 0.91 -4.51
CA GLU A 99 -5.76 -0.39 -4.33
C GLU A 99 -4.90 -0.69 -5.55
N ILE A 100 -3.65 -1.06 -5.32
CA ILE A 100 -2.74 -1.39 -6.40
C ILE A 100 -2.20 -2.81 -6.26
N HIS A 101 -1.85 -3.40 -7.39
CA HIS A 101 -1.27 -4.73 -7.48
C HIS A 101 -0.16 -4.72 -8.52
N ILE A 102 0.90 -5.50 -8.26
CA ILE A 102 2.03 -5.59 -9.20
C ILE A 102 1.66 -6.51 -10.37
N THR A 103 0.87 -7.56 -10.09
CA THR A 103 0.40 -8.48 -11.13
C THR A 103 -1.10 -8.38 -11.29
N ASN A 104 -1.61 -8.85 -12.46
CA ASN A 104 -3.05 -8.88 -12.69
C ASN A 104 -3.71 -9.93 -11.80
N VAL A 105 -4.52 -9.48 -10.83
CA VAL A 105 -5.20 -10.37 -9.89
C VAL A 105 -6.20 -11.31 -10.58
N TYR A 106 -6.75 -10.89 -11.70
CA TYR A 106 -7.70 -11.71 -12.44
C TYR A 106 -7.03 -12.82 -13.25
N ALA A 107 -5.70 -12.80 -13.39
CA ALA A 107 -4.93 -13.83 -14.07
C ALA A 107 -4.32 -14.85 -13.09
N ARG A 108 -4.61 -14.71 -11.79
CA ARG A 108 -4.11 -15.61 -10.75
C ARG A 108 -5.09 -16.76 -10.53
N GLU A 109 -4.75 -17.65 -9.58
CA GLU A 109 -5.63 -18.72 -9.16
C GLU A 109 -6.97 -18.16 -8.66
N ASN A 110 -8.01 -19.01 -8.65
CA ASN A 110 -9.36 -18.56 -8.30
C ASN A 110 -9.46 -17.89 -6.92
N PHE A 111 -8.56 -18.21 -6.00
CA PHE A 111 -8.60 -17.65 -4.65
C PHE A 111 -7.67 -16.43 -4.51
N ARG A 112 -6.98 -16.03 -5.55
CA ARG A 112 -6.06 -14.89 -5.51
C ARG A 112 -6.37 -13.95 -6.66
#